data_0d445cc71e8ddaf5512efb2c54cd4be2
#
_entry.id   0d445cc71e8ddaf5512efb2c54cd4be2
#
_cell.length_a   1.000
_cell.length_b   1.000
_cell.length_c   1.000
_cell.angle_alpha   90.00
_cell.angle_beta   90.00
_cell.angle_gamma   90.00
#
_symmetry.space_group_name_H-M   'P 1'
#
loop_
_entity.id
_entity.type
_entity.pdbx_description
1 polymer ?
#
loop_
_entity_poly.entity_id
_entity_poly.type
_entity_poly.pdbx_seq_one_letter_code
_entity_poly.pdbx_strand_id
1 'polypeptide(L)'
;MYPARRKLLFSLLALPAGCAFQPLPALRTEPAAAPAQPVTVRPPAVGQRWTYRRYNGFNSALLATEEDEVTAVEPRIVIRRRSDATAVVQEEVQQPWGQVLRDLSWDHVQTYEQALPLWPADLTPGARSALDTHYRIDGFSYRYWISVRTLVRGWEQVELAQATQRALRIEKYIRLQHHDFSRIETIRHDTLWLAPEIGRWVAREVSGEYLVPDQPGGYRGLEAHHRWELAAWS
;
A
#
# COMPACT_ATOMS: atom_id res chain seq x y z
N MET A 1 52.55 -23.37 55.76
CA MET A 1 52.55 -23.36 54.28
C MET A 1 51.17 -23.74 53.81
N TYR A 2 50.33 -22.76 53.41
CA TYR A 2 49.00 -23.00 52.82
C TYR A 2 49.00 -22.47 51.40
N PRO A 3 48.59 -23.24 50.36
CA PRO A 3 48.50 -22.74 48.99
C PRO A 3 47.14 -22.02 48.80
N ALA A 4 47.21 -20.79 48.35
CA ALA A 4 46.07 -19.97 47.97
C ALA A 4 45.40 -20.52 46.70
N ARG A 5 44.14 -20.92 46.82
CA ARG A 5 43.27 -21.25 45.66
C ARG A 5 42.77 -19.98 45.01
N ARG A 6 43.29 -19.64 43.84
CA ARG A 6 42.73 -18.63 42.92
C ARG A 6 41.41 -19.16 42.31
N LYS A 7 40.28 -18.59 42.71
CA LYS A 7 38.99 -18.79 42.05
C LYS A 7 38.96 -17.87 40.84
N LEU A 8 39.03 -18.44 39.63
CA LEU A 8 38.71 -17.74 38.40
C LEU A 8 37.18 -17.58 38.29
N LEU A 9 36.70 -16.36 38.46
CA LEU A 9 35.32 -15.96 38.14
C LEU A 9 35.25 -15.73 36.62
N PHE A 10 34.67 -16.68 35.90
CA PHE A 10 34.21 -16.46 34.53
C PHE A 10 32.92 -15.63 34.59
N SER A 11 33.04 -14.32 34.34
CA SER A 11 31.90 -13.46 34.06
C SER A 11 31.38 -13.78 32.66
N LEU A 12 30.30 -14.55 32.54
CA LEU A 12 29.51 -14.66 31.30
C LEU A 12 28.90 -13.28 31.07
N LEU A 13 29.43 -12.56 30.06
CA LEU A 13 28.77 -11.41 29.44
C LEU A 13 27.59 -11.96 28.63
N ALA A 14 26.41 -11.98 29.22
CA ALA A 14 25.16 -12.15 28.49
C ALA A 14 24.96 -10.89 27.64
N LEU A 15 25.32 -10.96 26.38
CA LEU A 15 24.93 -9.95 25.41
C LEU A 15 23.41 -9.97 25.31
N PRO A 16 22.70 -8.85 25.56
CA PRO A 16 21.27 -8.78 25.28
C PRO A 16 21.15 -8.90 23.76
N ALA A 17 20.60 -10.00 23.28
CA ALA A 17 20.06 -10.10 21.93
C ALA A 17 18.85 -9.18 21.86
N GLY A 18 19.09 -7.89 21.71
CA GLY A 18 18.06 -6.92 21.37
C GLY A 18 17.50 -7.33 20.01
N CYS A 19 16.20 -7.66 19.96
CA CYS A 19 15.47 -7.75 18.70
C CYS A 19 15.54 -6.36 18.07
N ALA A 20 16.52 -6.11 17.25
CA ALA A 20 16.59 -4.91 16.45
C ALA A 20 15.44 -4.97 15.46
N PHE A 21 14.39 -4.17 15.68
CA PHE A 21 13.36 -3.91 14.67
C PHE A 21 14.07 -3.33 13.45
N GLN A 22 14.14 -4.11 12.38
CA GLN A 22 14.74 -3.67 11.14
C GLN A 22 13.61 -3.18 10.24
N PRO A 23 13.52 -1.86 9.97
CA PRO A 23 12.51 -1.34 9.07
C PRO A 23 12.66 -1.98 7.69
N LEU A 24 11.54 -2.05 6.97
CA LEU A 24 11.54 -2.62 5.63
C LEU A 24 12.48 -1.80 4.73
N PRO A 25 13.49 -2.42 4.09
CA PRO A 25 14.36 -1.71 3.17
C PRO A 25 13.55 -1.03 2.07
N ALA A 26 13.98 0.14 1.61
CA ALA A 26 13.36 0.80 0.47
C ALA A 26 13.28 -0.16 -0.73
N LEU A 27 12.19 -0.07 -1.49
CA LEU A 27 12.07 -0.82 -2.73
C LEU A 27 13.22 -0.42 -3.66
N ARG A 28 13.93 -1.39 -4.20
CA ARG A 28 15.02 -1.13 -5.13
C ARG A 28 14.43 -0.75 -6.48
N THR A 29 14.72 0.47 -6.89
CA THR A 29 14.28 1.02 -8.17
C THR A 29 15.40 1.78 -8.85
N GLU A 30 15.42 1.75 -10.18
CA GLU A 30 16.34 2.53 -11.00
C GLU A 30 15.53 3.31 -12.05
N PRO A 31 15.91 4.56 -12.37
CA PRO A 31 15.23 5.31 -13.43
C PRO A 31 15.25 4.54 -14.75
N ALA A 32 14.12 4.57 -15.47
CA ALA A 32 13.97 3.92 -16.76
C ALA A 32 13.49 4.91 -17.83
N ALA A 33 13.85 4.65 -19.09
CA ALA A 33 13.31 5.42 -20.19
C ALA A 33 11.80 5.19 -20.33
N ALA A 34 11.08 6.26 -20.65
CA ALA A 34 9.67 6.16 -21.03
C ALA A 34 9.52 5.32 -22.31
N PRO A 35 8.43 4.56 -22.45
CA PRO A 35 8.10 3.92 -23.71
C PRO A 35 8.02 4.93 -24.87
N ALA A 36 8.43 4.52 -26.06
CA ALA A 36 8.41 5.37 -27.24
C ALA A 36 6.97 5.72 -27.72
N GLN A 37 5.99 4.93 -27.32
CA GLN A 37 4.58 5.10 -27.68
C GLN A 37 3.76 5.47 -26.44
N PRO A 38 2.63 6.19 -26.61
CA PRO A 38 1.67 6.41 -25.54
C PRO A 38 1.26 5.10 -24.89
N VAL A 39 1.24 5.10 -23.56
CA VAL A 39 0.97 3.90 -22.78
C VAL A 39 -0.51 3.81 -22.45
N THR A 40 -1.08 2.64 -22.70
CA THR A 40 -2.43 2.28 -22.26
C THR A 40 -2.32 1.15 -21.25
N VAL A 41 -3.02 1.27 -20.13
CA VAL A 41 -3.08 0.20 -19.14
C VAL A 41 -3.93 -0.93 -19.69
N ARG A 42 -3.36 -2.14 -19.72
CA ARG A 42 -4.07 -3.34 -20.19
C ARG A 42 -5.38 -3.50 -19.39
N PRO A 43 -6.53 -3.63 -20.07
CA PRO A 43 -7.79 -3.88 -19.38
C PRO A 43 -7.79 -5.25 -18.71
N PRO A 44 -8.53 -5.43 -17.62
CA PRO A 44 -8.62 -6.72 -16.94
C PRO A 44 -9.50 -7.70 -17.72
N ALA A 45 -9.24 -8.99 -17.54
CA ALA A 45 -10.07 -10.07 -18.06
C ALA A 45 -10.55 -10.95 -16.90
N VAL A 46 -11.76 -11.51 -17.01
CA VAL A 46 -12.29 -12.47 -16.01
C VAL A 46 -11.35 -13.65 -15.89
N GLY A 47 -11.05 -14.04 -14.65
CA GLY A 47 -10.09 -15.09 -14.31
C GLY A 47 -8.64 -14.62 -14.19
N GLN A 48 -8.33 -13.38 -14.58
CA GLN A 48 -6.99 -12.80 -14.38
C GLN A 48 -6.68 -12.71 -12.89
N ARG A 49 -5.44 -13.01 -12.51
CA ARG A 49 -5.01 -13.07 -11.12
C ARG A 49 -3.70 -12.35 -10.90
N TRP A 50 -3.56 -11.77 -9.69
CA TRP A 50 -2.33 -11.19 -9.18
C TRP A 50 -2.14 -11.68 -7.75
N THR A 51 -0.95 -12.19 -7.44
CA THR A 51 -0.57 -12.60 -6.10
C THR A 51 0.42 -11.62 -5.53
N TYR A 52 0.13 -11.07 -4.37
CA TYR A 52 0.97 -10.09 -3.68
C TYR A 52 1.46 -10.63 -2.35
N ARG A 53 2.69 -10.25 -1.97
CA ARG A 53 3.18 -10.36 -0.60
C ARG A 53 3.03 -9.01 0.08
N ARG A 54 2.33 -8.98 1.22
CA ARG A 54 2.16 -7.79 2.02
C ARG A 54 3.09 -7.79 3.21
N TYR A 55 3.89 -6.74 3.36
CA TYR A 55 4.87 -6.57 4.42
C TYR A 55 4.49 -5.43 5.35
N ASN A 56 4.90 -5.55 6.62
CA ASN A 56 4.90 -4.46 7.58
C ASN A 56 6.14 -3.58 7.34
N GLY A 57 5.93 -2.29 7.03
CA GLY A 57 7.01 -1.35 6.76
C GLY A 57 7.88 -1.01 7.98
N PHE A 58 7.37 -1.20 9.20
CA PHE A 58 8.11 -0.89 10.42
C PHE A 58 9.11 -1.99 10.82
N ASN A 59 8.84 -3.25 10.50
CA ASN A 59 9.63 -4.37 10.99
C ASN A 59 9.92 -5.47 9.96
N SER A 60 9.62 -5.22 8.68
CA SER A 60 9.83 -6.15 7.56
C SER A 60 9.07 -7.48 7.63
N ALA A 61 8.16 -7.66 8.59
CA ALA A 61 7.42 -8.90 8.71
C ALA A 61 6.48 -9.11 7.51
N LEU A 62 6.48 -10.30 6.94
CA LEU A 62 5.46 -10.72 5.99
C LEU A 62 4.14 -10.86 6.76
N LEU A 63 3.14 -10.05 6.39
CA LEU A 63 1.83 -10.02 7.04
C LEU A 63 0.84 -10.97 6.38
N ALA A 64 0.91 -11.09 5.06
CA ALA A 64 0.00 -11.93 4.29
C ALA A 64 0.52 -12.18 2.87
N THR A 65 0.03 -13.27 2.28
CA THR A 65 -0.02 -13.46 0.83
C THR A 65 -1.48 -13.24 0.39
N GLU A 66 -1.67 -12.31 -0.53
CA GLU A 66 -3.00 -11.92 -1.01
C GLU A 66 -3.14 -12.26 -2.49
N GLU A 67 -4.23 -12.92 -2.86
CA GLU A 67 -4.60 -13.22 -4.24
C GLU A 67 -5.78 -12.35 -4.64
N ASP A 68 -5.60 -11.52 -5.67
CA ASP A 68 -6.62 -10.72 -6.33
C ASP A 68 -7.05 -11.43 -7.62
N GLU A 69 -8.33 -11.78 -7.76
CA GLU A 69 -8.91 -12.44 -8.93
C GLU A 69 -10.02 -11.58 -9.54
N VAL A 70 -9.97 -11.30 -10.84
CA VAL A 70 -11.05 -10.62 -11.55
C VAL A 70 -12.21 -11.59 -11.72
N THR A 71 -13.34 -11.31 -11.09
CA THR A 71 -14.54 -12.17 -11.15
C THR A 71 -15.62 -11.62 -12.08
N ALA A 72 -15.59 -10.32 -12.38
CA ALA A 72 -16.46 -9.67 -13.35
C ALA A 72 -15.78 -8.46 -13.99
N VAL A 73 -16.16 -8.09 -15.20
CA VAL A 73 -15.71 -6.87 -15.90
C VAL A 73 -16.87 -5.98 -16.32
N GLU A 74 -18.09 -6.48 -16.31
CA GLU A 74 -19.33 -5.73 -16.61
C GLU A 74 -20.45 -6.10 -15.64
N PRO A 75 -21.33 -5.17 -15.26
CA PRO A 75 -21.34 -3.73 -15.56
C PRO A 75 -20.28 -2.97 -14.74
N ARG A 76 -19.60 -3.63 -13.83
CA ARG A 76 -18.49 -3.14 -13.00
C ARG A 76 -17.40 -4.18 -12.96
N ILE A 77 -16.18 -3.71 -12.79
CA ILE A 77 -15.04 -4.60 -12.57
C ILE A 77 -15.06 -4.99 -11.09
N VAL A 78 -15.11 -6.29 -10.82
CA VAL A 78 -15.06 -6.85 -9.46
C VAL A 78 -13.79 -7.67 -9.31
N ILE A 79 -13.00 -7.33 -8.32
CA ILE A 79 -11.77 -8.03 -7.98
C ILE A 79 -11.96 -8.63 -6.59
N ARG A 80 -11.96 -9.95 -6.54
CA ARG A 80 -12.06 -10.70 -5.30
C ARG A 80 -10.68 -10.91 -4.71
N ARG A 81 -10.51 -10.47 -3.46
CA ARG A 81 -9.27 -10.68 -2.69
C ARG A 81 -9.46 -11.83 -1.72
N ARG A 82 -8.51 -12.77 -1.74
CA ARG A 82 -8.28 -13.78 -0.72
C ARG A 82 -6.96 -13.50 -0.03
N SER A 83 -6.86 -13.81 1.25
CA SER A 83 -5.63 -13.64 2.05
C SER A 83 -5.41 -14.88 2.89
N ASP A 84 -4.15 -15.31 3.02
CA ASP A 84 -3.78 -16.41 3.93
C ASP A 84 -3.85 -16.00 5.42
N ALA A 85 -3.89 -14.68 5.70
CA ALA A 85 -4.02 -14.16 7.06
C ALA A 85 -5.47 -14.14 7.58
N THR A 86 -6.48 -14.34 6.71
CA THR A 86 -7.90 -14.30 7.09
C THR A 86 -8.75 -15.16 6.16
N ALA A 87 -9.78 -15.80 6.71
CA ALA A 87 -10.77 -16.51 5.90
C ALA A 87 -11.79 -15.59 5.21
N VAL A 88 -11.77 -14.28 5.52
CA VAL A 88 -12.72 -13.33 4.95
C VAL A 88 -12.31 -13.00 3.52
N VAL A 89 -13.23 -13.24 2.59
CA VAL A 89 -13.09 -12.82 1.19
C VAL A 89 -13.64 -11.41 1.06
N GLN A 90 -12.88 -10.54 0.42
CA GLN A 90 -13.26 -9.15 0.20
C GLN A 90 -13.36 -8.84 -1.30
N GLU A 91 -14.12 -7.81 -1.67
CA GLU A 91 -14.27 -7.41 -3.06
C GLU A 91 -13.94 -5.93 -3.24
N GLU A 92 -12.96 -5.66 -4.11
CA GLU A 92 -12.69 -4.34 -4.67
C GLU A 92 -13.58 -4.14 -5.89
N VAL A 93 -14.19 -2.96 -6.02
CA VAL A 93 -15.06 -2.63 -7.15
C VAL A 93 -14.51 -1.40 -7.87
N GLN A 94 -14.41 -1.48 -9.20
CA GLN A 94 -13.93 -0.41 -10.05
C GLN A 94 -14.91 -0.11 -11.20
N GLN A 95 -14.92 1.15 -11.66
CA GLN A 95 -15.67 1.57 -12.84
C GLN A 95 -15.28 2.99 -13.24
N PRO A 96 -14.59 3.18 -14.39
CA PRO A 96 -13.93 2.16 -15.22
C PRO A 96 -12.66 1.60 -14.58
N TRP A 97 -11.88 0.82 -15.33
CA TRP A 97 -10.60 0.27 -14.87
C TRP A 97 -9.65 1.36 -14.35
N GLY A 98 -9.09 1.13 -13.17
CA GLY A 98 -8.28 2.13 -12.48
C GLY A 98 -9.06 3.16 -11.67
N GLN A 99 -10.41 3.13 -11.66
CA GLN A 99 -11.26 4.02 -10.89
C GLN A 99 -12.00 3.23 -9.81
N VAL A 100 -11.54 3.33 -8.56
CA VAL A 100 -12.02 2.52 -7.44
C VAL A 100 -13.27 3.14 -6.84
N LEU A 101 -14.34 2.35 -6.79
CA LEU A 101 -15.58 2.66 -6.07
C LEU A 101 -15.59 2.07 -4.66
N ARG A 102 -14.98 0.87 -4.49
CA ARG A 102 -14.88 0.16 -3.21
C ARG A 102 -13.45 -0.31 -3.01
N ASP A 103 -12.80 0.17 -1.96
CA ASP A 103 -11.37 0.02 -1.70
C ASP A 103 -11.10 -0.85 -0.46
N LEU A 104 -10.21 -1.83 -0.63
CA LEU A 104 -9.78 -2.77 0.40
C LEU A 104 -8.45 -2.39 1.07
N SER A 105 -7.84 -1.29 0.67
CA SER A 105 -6.50 -0.90 1.14
C SER A 105 -6.48 -0.16 2.47
N TRP A 106 -7.65 -0.03 3.12
CA TRP A 106 -7.86 0.63 4.39
C TRP A 106 -8.18 -0.39 5.50
N ASP A 107 -8.08 0.04 6.75
CA ASP A 107 -8.46 -0.76 7.92
C ASP A 107 -9.91 -1.26 7.83
N HIS A 108 -10.77 -0.42 7.30
CA HIS A 108 -12.15 -0.73 6.96
C HIS A 108 -12.39 -0.47 5.48
N VAL A 109 -13.18 -1.34 4.86
CA VAL A 109 -13.55 -1.19 3.46
C VAL A 109 -14.28 0.13 3.26
N GLN A 110 -13.77 0.96 2.33
CA GLN A 110 -14.34 2.25 2.00
C GLN A 110 -15.10 2.17 0.67
N THR A 111 -16.31 2.77 0.64
CA THR A 111 -17.09 2.95 -0.58
C THR A 111 -17.18 4.43 -0.89
N TYR A 112 -16.69 4.84 -2.07
CA TYR A 112 -16.60 6.24 -2.49
C TYR A 112 -17.84 6.69 -3.24
N GLU A 113 -18.25 7.96 -3.05
CA GLU A 113 -19.35 8.57 -3.82
C GLU A 113 -18.93 8.89 -5.26
N GLN A 114 -17.67 9.28 -5.43
CA GLN A 114 -17.03 9.41 -6.73
C GLN A 114 -15.78 8.51 -6.73
N ALA A 115 -15.64 7.69 -7.75
CA ALA A 115 -14.53 6.73 -7.84
C ALA A 115 -13.17 7.41 -7.70
N LEU A 116 -12.31 6.85 -6.88
CA LEU A 116 -10.93 7.33 -6.70
C LEU A 116 -10.00 6.73 -7.76
N PRO A 117 -9.19 7.56 -8.43
CA PRO A 117 -8.20 7.03 -9.38
C PRO A 117 -7.08 6.29 -8.66
N LEU A 118 -6.83 5.04 -9.02
CA LEU A 118 -5.57 4.36 -8.72
C LEU A 118 -4.43 5.01 -9.47
N TRP A 119 -4.70 5.40 -10.72
CA TRP A 119 -3.80 6.20 -11.57
C TRP A 119 -4.61 7.25 -12.33
N PRO A 120 -4.00 8.39 -12.68
CA PRO A 120 -4.69 9.43 -13.45
C PRO A 120 -4.89 8.99 -14.91
N ALA A 121 -5.80 9.65 -15.62
CA ALA A 121 -6.01 9.40 -17.05
C ALA A 121 -4.77 9.77 -17.89
N ASP A 122 -4.05 10.81 -17.49
CA ASP A 122 -2.76 11.19 -18.09
C ASP A 122 -1.61 10.54 -17.33
N LEU A 123 -0.92 9.61 -17.98
CA LEU A 123 0.23 8.87 -17.45
C LEU A 123 1.57 9.51 -17.81
N THR A 124 1.57 10.72 -18.36
CA THR A 124 2.80 11.45 -18.66
C THR A 124 3.54 11.86 -17.39
N PRO A 125 4.86 11.63 -17.28
CA PRO A 125 5.63 12.12 -16.15
C PRO A 125 5.44 13.61 -15.92
N GLY A 126 5.15 14.00 -14.67
CA GLY A 126 4.81 15.36 -14.27
C GLY A 126 3.30 15.66 -14.26
N ALA A 127 2.46 14.82 -14.86
CA ALA A 127 1.02 14.96 -14.82
C ALA A 127 0.49 14.94 -13.37
N ARG A 128 -0.53 15.76 -13.11
CA ARG A 128 -1.14 15.94 -11.80
C ARG A 128 -2.66 15.83 -11.91
N SER A 129 -3.28 15.29 -10.87
CA SER A 129 -4.73 15.34 -10.71
C SER A 129 -5.11 15.58 -9.26
N ALA A 130 -6.34 16.05 -9.08
CA ALA A 130 -6.91 16.34 -7.78
C ALA A 130 -8.37 15.89 -7.77
N LEU A 131 -8.78 15.28 -6.66
CA LEU A 131 -10.16 14.87 -6.43
C LEU A 131 -10.50 15.10 -4.96
N ASP A 132 -11.63 15.74 -4.73
CA ASP A 132 -12.24 15.90 -3.41
C ASP A 132 -13.63 15.25 -3.46
N THR A 133 -13.88 14.28 -2.58
CA THR A 133 -15.13 13.52 -2.55
C THR A 133 -15.43 13.05 -1.11
N HIS A 134 -16.34 12.10 -0.98
CA HIS A 134 -16.69 11.50 0.30
C HIS A 134 -16.69 9.99 0.20
N TYR A 135 -16.57 9.35 1.36
CA TYR A 135 -16.67 7.91 1.47
C TYR A 135 -17.57 7.50 2.65
N ARG A 136 -17.99 6.25 2.62
CA ARG A 136 -18.69 5.55 3.69
C ARG A 136 -17.97 4.27 4.01
N ILE A 137 -18.11 3.81 5.23
CA ILE A 137 -17.61 2.51 5.71
C ILE A 137 -18.83 1.61 5.91
N ASP A 138 -18.70 0.34 5.56
CA ASP A 138 -19.76 -0.65 5.77
C ASP A 138 -20.18 -0.71 7.24
N GLY A 139 -21.48 -0.67 7.48
CA GLY A 139 -22.04 -0.64 8.84
C GLY A 139 -22.08 0.73 9.51
N PHE A 140 -21.55 1.78 8.89
CA PHE A 140 -21.59 3.15 9.38
C PHE A 140 -22.44 4.02 8.46
N SER A 141 -23.36 4.80 9.04
CA SER A 141 -24.23 5.72 8.27
C SER A 141 -23.57 7.06 7.94
N TYR A 142 -22.45 7.37 8.59
CA TYR A 142 -21.78 8.66 8.45
C TYR A 142 -21.04 8.77 7.11
N ARG A 143 -20.93 10.01 6.63
CA ARG A 143 -20.27 10.39 5.37
C ARG A 143 -19.00 11.17 5.72
N TYR A 144 -17.85 10.61 5.35
CA TYR A 144 -16.53 11.17 5.65
C TYR A 144 -15.95 11.82 4.40
N TRP A 145 -15.29 12.97 4.55
CA TRP A 145 -14.62 13.61 3.42
C TRP A 145 -13.25 12.96 3.15
N ILE A 146 -12.83 13.00 1.89
CA ILE A 146 -11.52 12.55 1.42
C ILE A 146 -11.02 13.45 0.28
N SER A 147 -9.76 13.83 0.33
CA SER A 147 -9.06 14.66 -0.64
C SER A 147 -7.84 13.91 -1.15
N VAL A 148 -7.71 13.75 -2.45
CA VAL A 148 -6.61 13.03 -3.10
C VAL A 148 -5.89 13.96 -4.08
N ARG A 149 -4.57 14.04 -3.97
CA ARG A 149 -3.70 14.73 -4.91
C ARG A 149 -2.72 13.72 -5.48
N THR A 150 -2.67 13.58 -6.79
CA THR A 150 -1.87 12.58 -7.50
C THR A 150 -0.80 13.26 -8.33
N LEU A 151 0.40 12.66 -8.38
CA LEU A 151 1.54 13.07 -9.19
C LEU A 151 2.14 11.85 -9.87
N VAL A 152 2.24 11.88 -11.19
CA VAL A 152 3.01 10.91 -11.97
C VAL A 152 4.50 11.30 -11.92
N ARG A 153 5.34 10.44 -11.36
CA ARG A 153 6.77 10.74 -11.18
C ARG A 153 7.58 10.41 -12.43
N GLY A 154 7.63 9.16 -12.80
CA GLY A 154 8.45 8.70 -13.91
C GLY A 154 8.52 7.20 -14.01
N TRP A 155 9.22 6.73 -15.03
CA TRP A 155 9.42 5.30 -15.26
C TRP A 155 10.62 4.81 -14.46
N GLU A 156 10.46 3.63 -13.86
CA GLU A 156 11.48 2.96 -13.05
C GLU A 156 11.53 1.47 -13.40
N GLN A 157 12.72 0.89 -13.30
CA GLN A 157 12.89 -0.56 -13.18
C GLN A 157 12.74 -0.91 -11.70
N VAL A 158 11.78 -1.76 -11.39
CA VAL A 158 11.45 -2.18 -10.03
C VAL A 158 11.97 -3.60 -9.83
N GLU A 159 12.90 -3.79 -8.91
CA GLU A 159 13.36 -5.12 -8.50
C GLU A 159 12.33 -5.77 -7.57
N LEU A 160 11.74 -6.88 -8.01
CA LEU A 160 10.89 -7.76 -7.22
C LEU A 160 11.62 -9.08 -6.99
N ALA A 161 11.13 -9.88 -6.03
CA ALA A 161 11.80 -11.14 -5.66
C ALA A 161 12.00 -12.12 -6.83
N GLN A 162 11.19 -12.06 -7.88
CA GLN A 162 11.23 -13.01 -9.01
C GLN A 162 11.60 -12.39 -10.35
N ALA A 163 11.47 -11.07 -10.51
CA ALA A 163 11.74 -10.39 -11.77
C ALA A 163 11.88 -8.88 -11.57
N THR A 164 12.60 -8.24 -12.48
CA THR A 164 12.60 -6.77 -12.61
C THR A 164 11.49 -6.36 -13.56
N GLN A 165 10.67 -5.39 -13.17
CA GLN A 165 9.54 -4.89 -13.93
C GLN A 165 9.69 -3.40 -14.22
N ARG A 166 9.44 -2.99 -15.48
CA ARG A 166 9.34 -1.58 -15.82
C ARG A 166 7.98 -1.07 -15.41
N ALA A 167 7.94 -0.07 -14.56
CA ALA A 167 6.70 0.48 -14.02
C ALA A 167 6.74 2.01 -13.95
N LEU A 168 5.57 2.63 -13.98
CA LEU A 168 5.39 4.06 -13.80
C LEU A 168 5.09 4.33 -12.32
N ARG A 169 5.95 5.12 -11.68
CA ARG A 169 5.75 5.54 -10.29
C ARG A 169 4.72 6.65 -10.21
N ILE A 170 3.70 6.42 -9.38
CA ILE A 170 2.61 7.36 -9.13
C ILE A 170 2.50 7.55 -7.63
N GLU A 171 2.55 8.81 -7.20
CA GLU A 171 2.43 9.17 -5.78
C GLU A 171 1.10 9.87 -5.53
N LYS A 172 0.46 9.50 -4.43
CA LYS A 172 -0.75 10.14 -3.95
C LYS A 172 -0.55 10.68 -2.54
N TYR A 173 -0.96 11.90 -2.34
CA TYR A 173 -1.13 12.53 -1.05
C TYR A 173 -2.61 12.58 -0.73
N ILE A 174 -3.02 11.89 0.33
CA ILE A 174 -4.41 11.69 0.69
C ILE A 174 -4.63 12.31 2.06
N ARG A 175 -5.65 13.14 2.17
CA ARG A 175 -6.15 13.68 3.44
C ARG A 175 -7.58 13.22 3.61
N LEU A 176 -7.94 12.78 4.80
CA LEU A 176 -9.30 12.32 5.05
C LEU A 176 -9.72 12.54 6.50
N GLN A 177 -11.03 12.69 6.69
CA GLN A 177 -11.65 12.56 7.99
C GLN A 177 -11.72 11.08 8.36
N HIS A 178 -11.15 10.71 9.50
CA HIS A 178 -11.19 9.33 9.96
C HIS A 178 -12.54 8.99 10.62
N HIS A 179 -12.92 7.70 10.57
CA HIS A 179 -14.15 7.22 11.21
C HIS A 179 -14.03 7.19 12.74
N ASP A 180 -12.84 7.01 13.26
CA ASP A 180 -12.51 7.17 14.66
C ASP A 180 -12.32 8.66 14.96
N PHE A 181 -13.28 9.27 15.65
CA PHE A 181 -13.27 10.69 15.99
C PHE A 181 -12.17 11.09 16.99
N SER A 182 -11.45 10.12 17.58
CA SER A 182 -10.21 10.41 18.30
C SER A 182 -9.06 10.84 17.39
N ARG A 183 -9.23 10.72 16.06
CA ARG A 183 -8.31 11.17 15.01
C ARG A 183 -8.98 12.29 14.23
N ILE A 184 -8.47 13.52 14.34
CA ILE A 184 -9.07 14.68 13.66
C ILE A 184 -8.96 14.54 12.15
N GLU A 185 -7.76 14.19 11.70
CA GLU A 185 -7.43 14.07 10.28
C GLU A 185 -6.35 13.00 10.10
N THR A 186 -6.49 12.20 9.08
CA THR A 186 -5.46 11.28 8.62
C THR A 186 -4.82 11.80 7.34
N ILE A 187 -3.50 11.79 7.30
CA ILE A 187 -2.68 12.09 6.15
C ILE A 187 -1.99 10.79 5.73
N ARG A 188 -2.18 10.38 4.46
CA ARG A 188 -1.62 9.15 3.92
C ARG A 188 -0.83 9.43 2.65
N HIS A 189 0.35 8.86 2.58
CA HIS A 189 1.16 8.75 1.37
C HIS A 189 0.94 7.37 0.78
N ASP A 190 0.58 7.32 -0.49
CA ASP A 190 0.33 6.08 -1.22
C ASP A 190 1.12 6.16 -2.54
N THR A 191 2.15 5.33 -2.64
CA THR A 191 2.99 5.22 -3.83
C THR A 191 2.72 3.89 -4.49
N LEU A 192 2.40 3.92 -5.78
CA LEU A 192 2.25 2.71 -6.57
C LEU A 192 3.16 2.73 -7.79
N TRP A 193 3.62 1.56 -8.18
CA TRP A 193 4.40 1.30 -9.40
C TRP A 193 3.51 0.55 -10.37
N LEU A 194 2.90 1.30 -11.29
CA LEU A 194 1.99 0.77 -12.31
C LEU A 194 2.78 0.13 -13.44
N ALA A 195 2.53 -1.15 -13.73
CA ALA A 195 3.01 -1.85 -14.91
C ALA A 195 1.86 -2.00 -15.93
N PRO A 196 1.77 -1.13 -16.94
CA PRO A 196 0.64 -1.10 -17.86
C PRO A 196 0.45 -2.39 -18.65
N GLU A 197 1.54 -3.10 -18.95
CA GLU A 197 1.52 -4.39 -19.65
C GLU A 197 0.87 -5.51 -18.82
N ILE A 198 1.08 -5.45 -17.48
CA ILE A 198 0.44 -6.35 -16.51
C ILE A 198 -1.01 -5.90 -16.25
N GLY A 199 -1.31 -4.62 -16.52
CA GLY A 199 -2.62 -4.02 -16.29
C GLY A 199 -2.84 -3.57 -14.84
N ARG A 200 -1.85 -3.72 -13.94
CA ARG A 200 -1.97 -3.39 -12.51
C ARG A 200 -0.63 -2.93 -11.95
N TRP A 201 -0.61 -2.47 -10.70
CA TRP A 201 0.62 -2.14 -10.01
C TRP A 201 1.41 -3.40 -9.64
N VAL A 202 2.74 -3.31 -9.69
CA VAL A 202 3.65 -4.39 -9.30
C VAL A 202 4.19 -4.21 -7.89
N ALA A 203 4.15 -2.98 -7.39
CA ALA A 203 4.39 -2.67 -5.99
C ALA A 203 3.50 -1.50 -5.58
N ARG A 204 3.10 -1.49 -4.31
CA ARG A 204 2.37 -0.38 -3.68
C ARG A 204 2.85 -0.23 -2.26
N GLU A 205 3.14 0.99 -1.85
CA GLU A 205 3.55 1.30 -0.49
C GLU A 205 2.66 2.39 0.08
N VAL A 206 2.16 2.16 1.29
CA VAL A 206 1.33 3.12 2.00
C VAL A 206 1.91 3.36 3.38
N SER A 207 1.94 4.64 3.77
CA SER A 207 2.29 5.09 5.11
C SER A 207 1.50 6.33 5.43
N GLY A 208 1.38 6.67 6.70
CA GLY A 208 0.63 7.85 7.07
C GLY A 208 0.77 8.23 8.53
N GLU A 209 0.13 9.32 8.85
CA GLU A 209 0.02 9.87 10.20
C GLU A 209 -1.38 10.42 10.44
N TYR A 210 -1.77 10.55 11.68
CA TYR A 210 -3.03 11.17 12.07
C TYR A 210 -2.82 12.15 13.22
N LEU A 211 -3.68 13.18 13.28
CA LEU A 211 -3.71 14.16 14.36
C LEU A 211 -4.64 13.67 15.48
N VAL A 212 -4.14 13.71 16.72
CA VAL A 212 -4.92 13.42 17.90
C VAL A 212 -5.37 14.74 18.53
N PRO A 213 -6.67 14.93 18.83
CA PRO A 213 -7.15 16.11 19.51
C PRO A 213 -6.61 16.19 20.95
N ASP A 214 -6.64 17.39 21.52
CA ASP A 214 -6.46 17.68 22.96
C ASP A 214 -5.08 17.30 23.57
N GLN A 215 -4.05 17.07 22.75
CA GLN A 215 -2.69 16.93 23.23
C GLN A 215 -1.94 18.26 23.11
N PRO A 216 -1.32 18.77 24.18
CA PRO A 216 -0.48 19.96 24.08
C PRO A 216 0.64 19.77 23.05
N GLY A 217 0.69 20.63 22.05
CA GLY A 217 1.69 20.53 20.96
C GLY A 217 1.28 19.67 19.77
N GLY A 218 0.05 19.12 19.72
CA GLY A 218 -0.46 18.35 18.59
C GLY A 218 0.27 17.01 18.44
N TYR A 219 -0.14 15.99 19.17
CA TYR A 219 0.42 14.64 18.99
C TYR A 219 0.03 14.08 17.64
N ARG A 220 1.01 13.52 16.92
CA ARG A 220 0.82 12.76 15.69
C ARG A 220 1.01 11.27 15.96
N GLY A 221 -0.02 10.48 15.69
CA GLY A 221 0.09 9.03 15.67
C GLY A 221 0.51 8.54 14.28
N LEU A 222 1.11 7.37 14.21
CA LEU A 222 1.45 6.74 12.94
C LEU A 222 0.31 5.83 12.48
N GLU A 223 -0.05 5.92 11.20
CA GLU A 223 -0.88 4.96 10.50
C GLU A 223 -0.09 3.68 10.22
N ALA A 224 -0.78 2.62 9.82
CA ALA A 224 -0.12 1.41 9.35
C ALA A 224 0.79 1.71 8.15
N HIS A 225 2.00 1.17 8.18
CA HIS A 225 2.93 1.20 7.06
C HIS A 225 2.95 -0.18 6.41
N HIS A 226 2.43 -0.28 5.20
CA HIS A 226 2.35 -1.52 4.45
C HIS A 226 2.99 -1.38 3.08
N ARG A 227 3.64 -2.46 2.62
CA ARG A 227 4.08 -2.59 1.24
C ARG A 227 3.62 -3.92 0.66
N TRP A 228 3.04 -3.85 -0.53
CA TRP A 228 2.69 -4.99 -1.36
C TRP A 228 3.68 -5.11 -2.51
N GLU A 229 4.14 -6.32 -2.78
CA GLU A 229 5.01 -6.65 -3.89
C GLU A 229 4.41 -7.80 -4.69
N LEU A 230 4.32 -7.64 -6.01
CA LEU A 230 3.80 -8.67 -6.90
C LEU A 230 4.72 -9.89 -6.89
N ALA A 231 4.15 -11.04 -6.55
CA ALA A 231 4.85 -12.32 -6.54
C ALA A 231 4.56 -13.16 -7.79
N ALA A 232 3.31 -13.08 -8.31
CA ALA A 232 2.92 -13.79 -9.52
C ALA A 232 1.71 -13.11 -10.18
N TRP A 233 1.51 -13.36 -11.47
CA TRP A 233 0.31 -12.94 -12.22
C TRP A 233 0.03 -13.89 -13.39
N SER A 234 -1.26 -14.01 -13.79
CA SER A 234 -1.70 -14.85 -14.90
C SER A 234 -2.90 -14.23 -15.63
#